data_7e1d346f407da38c7ccab9a79c28c392
#
_entry.id   7e1d346f407da38c7ccab9a79c28c392
#
_cell.length_a   1.000
_cell.length_b   1.000
_cell.length_c   1.000
_cell.angle_alpha   90.00
_cell.angle_beta   90.00
_cell.angle_gamma   90.00
#
_symmetry.space_group_name_H-M   'P 1'
#
loop_
_entity.id
_entity.type
_entity.pdbx_description
1 polymer ?
#
loop_
_entity_poly.entity_id
_entity_poly.type
_entity_poly.pdbx_seq_one_letter_code
_entity_poly.pdbx_strand_id
1 'polypeptide(L)'
;DHTWAIVPGESFIVSLVVSVPVAIVRDSSVNGWLQMIAGCEMREAIVGAVCDFGGTLDEDVLLKWPNDIFAGGKKLGGVLAEMVPIPDCGDRVAIVIGVGLNLAVAQERLPIDKSTSLQLVARNLPDAMVLRDAIAVRWVQGLRSRLADFEEDPHREAVRAREAMTPICWTLGKQCEAHFVDGTTLQGRAVALNDDASLTIEDQEGVLHRVSTADVGVLSK
;
A
#
# COMPACT_ATOMS: atom_id res chain seq x y z
N ASP A 1 -12.40 8.22 -10.28
CA ASP A 1 -12.77 6.84 -9.85
C ASP A 1 -11.77 5.87 -10.45
N HIS A 2 -10.94 5.26 -9.60
CA HIS A 2 -10.00 4.22 -10.04
C HIS A 2 -10.69 2.86 -9.95
N THR A 3 -11.04 2.27 -11.10
CA THR A 3 -11.60 0.93 -11.16
C THR A 3 -10.48 -0.11 -11.21
N TRP A 4 -10.51 -1.09 -10.31
CA TRP A 4 -9.60 -2.23 -10.36
C TRP A 4 -10.10 -3.25 -11.39
N ALA A 5 -9.26 -3.55 -12.39
CA ALA A 5 -9.58 -4.60 -13.36
C ALA A 5 -9.39 -5.99 -12.73
N ILE A 6 -10.43 -6.82 -12.80
CA ILE A 6 -10.45 -8.16 -12.19
C ILE A 6 -10.37 -9.22 -13.28
N VAL A 7 -9.44 -10.15 -13.12
CA VAL A 7 -9.43 -11.40 -13.91
C VAL A 7 -9.81 -12.55 -12.95
N PRO A 8 -11.00 -13.14 -13.11
CA PRO A 8 -11.47 -14.20 -12.21
C PRO A 8 -10.49 -15.36 -12.12
N GLY A 9 -10.19 -15.79 -10.89
CA GLY A 9 -9.23 -16.86 -10.61
C GLY A 9 -7.76 -16.45 -10.66
N GLU A 10 -7.41 -15.26 -11.18
CA GLU A 10 -6.04 -14.79 -11.35
C GLU A 10 -5.74 -13.50 -10.61
N SER A 11 -6.77 -12.78 -10.17
CA SER A 11 -6.66 -11.62 -9.30
C SER A 11 -6.98 -12.01 -7.86
N PHE A 12 -6.23 -11.44 -6.92
CA PHE A 12 -6.55 -11.48 -5.50
C PHE A 12 -7.31 -10.20 -5.14
N ILE A 13 -8.51 -10.34 -4.61
CA ILE A 13 -9.29 -9.21 -4.10
C ILE A 13 -9.85 -9.60 -2.75
N VAL A 14 -9.60 -8.76 -1.76
CA VAL A 14 -10.08 -8.96 -0.40
C VAL A 14 -10.41 -7.62 0.24
N SER A 15 -11.44 -7.60 1.06
CA SER A 15 -11.74 -6.46 1.93
C SER A 15 -11.86 -6.96 3.37
N LEU A 16 -11.19 -6.26 4.27
CA LEU A 16 -11.25 -6.48 5.70
C LEU A 16 -11.93 -5.28 6.35
N VAL A 17 -12.93 -5.54 7.19
CA VAL A 17 -13.55 -4.51 8.01
C VAL A 17 -12.95 -4.57 9.41
N VAL A 18 -12.39 -3.46 9.85
CA VAL A 18 -11.83 -3.30 11.18
C VAL A 18 -12.52 -2.14 11.89
N SER A 19 -12.65 -2.23 13.21
CA SER A 19 -13.18 -1.14 14.03
C SER A 19 -12.01 -0.49 14.76
N VAL A 20 -11.90 0.84 14.66
CA VAL A 20 -10.85 1.62 15.33
C VAL A 20 -11.46 2.78 16.14
N PRO A 21 -10.80 3.28 17.19
CA PRO A 21 -11.23 4.48 17.91
C PRO A 21 -11.32 5.69 16.98
N VAL A 22 -12.40 6.46 17.10
CA VAL A 22 -12.60 7.71 16.35
C VAL A 22 -11.44 8.71 16.59
N ALA A 23 -10.86 8.68 17.78
CA ALA A 23 -9.72 9.53 18.16
C ALA A 23 -8.53 9.33 17.19
N ILE A 24 -8.21 8.09 16.81
CA ILE A 24 -7.13 7.77 15.88
C ILE A 24 -7.41 8.34 14.48
N VAL A 25 -8.63 8.18 14.00
CA VAL A 25 -9.01 8.66 12.65
C VAL A 25 -9.03 10.18 12.57
N ARG A 26 -9.35 10.85 13.67
CA ARG A 26 -9.34 12.32 13.77
C ARG A 26 -7.96 12.92 13.99
N ASP A 27 -7.00 12.13 14.43
CA ASP A 27 -5.63 12.58 14.63
C ASP A 27 -4.86 12.57 13.31
N SER A 28 -4.74 13.76 12.69
CA SER A 28 -4.03 13.93 11.41
C SER A 28 -2.54 13.61 11.49
N SER A 29 -1.96 13.49 12.69
CA SER A 29 -0.55 13.14 12.85
C SER A 29 -0.29 11.64 12.70
N VAL A 30 -1.33 10.80 12.78
CA VAL A 30 -1.18 9.34 12.74
C VAL A 30 -2.12 8.63 11.76
N ASN A 31 -3.27 9.21 11.41
CA ASN A 31 -4.31 8.53 10.63
C ASN A 31 -3.85 8.09 9.23
N GLY A 32 -2.94 8.81 8.58
CA GLY A 32 -2.37 8.46 7.29
C GLY A 32 -1.62 7.12 7.31
N TRP A 33 -1.15 6.68 8.47
CA TRP A 33 -0.45 5.39 8.61
C TRP A 33 -1.35 4.17 8.52
N LEU A 34 -2.65 4.28 8.78
CA LEU A 34 -3.58 3.14 8.73
C LEU A 34 -3.52 2.41 7.37
N GLN A 35 -3.58 3.16 6.28
CA GLN A 35 -3.50 2.60 4.94
C GLN A 35 -2.09 2.08 4.61
N MET A 36 -1.05 2.79 5.01
CA MET A 36 0.33 2.39 4.75
C MET A 36 0.74 1.16 5.55
N ILE A 37 0.30 1.02 6.80
CA ILE A 37 0.46 -0.20 7.59
C ILE A 37 -0.16 -1.39 6.87
N ALA A 38 -1.38 -1.24 6.33
CA ALA A 38 -2.01 -2.31 5.57
C ALA A 38 -1.22 -2.71 4.31
N GLY A 39 -0.60 -1.74 3.64
CA GLY A 39 0.31 -1.96 2.52
C GLY A 39 1.60 -2.69 2.94
N CYS A 40 2.22 -2.27 4.05
CA CYS A 40 3.41 -2.95 4.60
C CYS A 40 3.11 -4.42 4.93
N GLU A 41 2.00 -4.68 5.63
CA GLU A 41 1.61 -6.05 5.99
C GLU A 41 1.25 -6.90 4.76
N MET A 42 0.68 -6.29 3.70
CA MET A 42 0.45 -7.01 2.45
C MET A 42 1.77 -7.37 1.75
N ARG A 43 2.74 -6.46 1.73
CA ARG A 43 4.09 -6.75 1.23
C ARG A 43 4.71 -7.92 2.00
N GLU A 44 4.68 -7.90 3.33
CA GLU A 44 5.21 -8.98 4.16
C GLU A 44 4.46 -10.30 3.93
N ALA A 45 3.14 -10.25 3.74
CA ALA A 45 2.34 -11.43 3.42
C ALA A 45 2.73 -12.05 2.07
N ILE A 46 2.96 -11.23 1.04
CA ILE A 46 3.42 -11.70 -0.29
C ILE A 46 4.80 -12.36 -0.16
N VAL A 47 5.77 -11.66 0.41
CA VAL A 47 7.15 -12.14 0.54
C VAL A 47 7.19 -13.43 1.37
N GLY A 48 6.50 -13.44 2.51
CA GLY A 48 6.44 -14.60 3.39
C GLY A 48 5.75 -15.81 2.74
N ALA A 49 4.62 -15.60 2.03
CA ALA A 49 3.93 -16.70 1.36
C ALA A 49 4.79 -17.29 0.23
N VAL A 50 5.46 -16.48 -0.57
CA VAL A 50 6.39 -16.97 -1.60
C VAL A 50 7.51 -17.81 -0.97
N CYS A 51 8.09 -17.33 0.12
CA CYS A 51 9.16 -18.03 0.84
C CYS A 51 8.70 -19.38 1.42
N ASP A 52 7.50 -19.45 2.02
CA ASP A 52 6.95 -20.67 2.64
C ASP A 52 6.82 -21.82 1.65
N PHE A 53 6.50 -21.50 0.40
CA PHE A 53 6.41 -22.50 -0.67
C PHE A 53 7.74 -22.77 -1.39
N GLY A 54 8.86 -22.22 -0.89
CA GLY A 54 10.16 -22.38 -1.54
C GLY A 54 10.27 -21.61 -2.87
N GLY A 55 9.39 -20.64 -3.08
CA GLY A 55 9.44 -19.74 -4.23
C GLY A 55 10.57 -18.70 -4.10
N THR A 56 10.85 -18.01 -5.20
CA THR A 56 11.86 -16.96 -5.28
C THR A 56 11.28 -15.75 -5.98
N LEU A 57 11.43 -14.58 -5.39
CA LEU A 57 11.14 -13.31 -6.03
C LEU A 57 12.31 -12.91 -6.93
N ASP A 58 12.03 -12.60 -8.19
CA ASP A 58 13.00 -12.08 -9.15
C ASP A 58 13.17 -10.56 -9.02
N GLU A 59 12.17 -9.91 -8.45
CA GLU A 59 12.11 -8.48 -8.21
C GLU A 59 11.65 -8.20 -6.77
N ASP A 60 12.22 -7.16 -6.15
CA ASP A 60 11.76 -6.72 -4.84
C ASP A 60 10.32 -6.22 -4.87
N VAL A 61 9.52 -6.66 -3.89
CA VAL A 61 8.19 -6.10 -3.66
C VAL A 61 8.35 -4.84 -2.81
N LEU A 62 7.97 -3.71 -3.35
CA LEU A 62 8.13 -2.37 -2.78
C LEU A 62 6.77 -1.67 -2.66
N LEU A 63 6.74 -0.56 -1.93
CA LEU A 63 5.54 0.26 -1.79
C LEU A 63 5.73 1.59 -2.51
N LYS A 64 4.82 1.93 -3.42
CA LYS A 64 4.74 3.26 -4.00
C LYS A 64 3.73 4.08 -3.21
N TRP A 65 4.19 5.19 -2.65
CA TRP A 65 3.32 6.11 -1.91
C TRP A 65 2.18 6.63 -2.79
N PRO A 66 0.93 6.75 -2.26
CA PRO A 66 0.56 6.42 -0.88
C PRO A 66 0.10 4.97 -0.66
N ASN A 67 -0.26 4.21 -1.69
CA ASN A 67 -1.08 3.01 -1.53
C ASN A 67 -0.87 1.90 -2.56
N ASP A 68 0.14 2.02 -3.41
CA ASP A 68 0.40 1.03 -4.45
C ASP A 68 1.50 0.03 -4.03
N ILE A 69 1.34 -1.22 -4.46
CA ILE A 69 2.33 -2.28 -4.31
C ILE A 69 3.00 -2.47 -5.67
N PHE A 70 4.33 -2.42 -5.69
CA PHE A 70 5.14 -2.45 -6.90
C PHE A 70 6.12 -3.61 -6.87
N ALA A 71 6.47 -4.12 -8.06
CA ALA A 71 7.59 -5.03 -8.28
C ALA A 71 8.20 -4.75 -9.65
N GLY A 72 9.53 -4.71 -9.74
CA GLY A 72 10.23 -4.39 -11.00
C GLY A 72 9.85 -3.04 -11.61
N GLY A 73 9.48 -2.05 -10.78
CA GLY A 73 9.04 -0.73 -11.23
C GLY A 73 7.62 -0.68 -11.82
N LYS A 74 6.85 -1.77 -11.73
CA LYS A 74 5.47 -1.89 -12.23
C LYS A 74 4.50 -2.15 -11.09
N LYS A 75 3.24 -1.75 -11.28
CA LYS A 75 2.17 -1.95 -10.30
C LYS A 75 1.77 -3.42 -10.22
N LEU A 76 1.99 -4.02 -9.07
CA LEU A 76 1.55 -5.36 -8.71
C LEU A 76 0.15 -5.34 -8.07
N GLY A 77 -0.14 -4.30 -7.30
CA GLY A 77 -1.37 -4.20 -6.53
C GLY A 77 -1.62 -2.82 -5.95
N GLY A 78 -2.66 -2.72 -5.15
CA GLY A 78 -2.97 -1.50 -4.42
C GLY A 78 -3.83 -1.77 -3.19
N VAL A 79 -3.80 -0.83 -2.26
CA VAL A 79 -4.56 -0.84 -1.01
C VAL A 79 -5.45 0.40 -0.97
N LEU A 80 -6.69 0.24 -0.58
CA LEU A 80 -7.63 1.33 -0.35
C LEU A 80 -8.21 1.20 1.06
N ALA A 81 -8.21 2.29 1.81
CA ALA A 81 -8.83 2.35 3.13
C ALA A 81 -9.95 3.41 3.12
N GLU A 82 -11.15 3.00 3.48
CA GLU A 82 -12.31 3.87 3.52
C GLU A 82 -12.96 3.83 4.91
N MET A 83 -13.26 5.02 5.46
CA MET A 83 -13.95 5.13 6.72
C MET A 83 -15.47 5.02 6.49
N VAL A 84 -16.11 4.14 7.24
CA VAL A 84 -17.56 3.96 7.23
C VAL A 84 -18.10 4.21 8.65
N PRO A 85 -18.98 5.20 8.83
CA PRO A 85 -19.64 5.41 10.12
C PRO A 85 -20.47 4.19 10.50
N ILE A 86 -20.34 3.73 11.75
CA ILE A 86 -21.17 2.66 12.29
C ILE A 86 -22.20 3.33 13.24
N PRO A 87 -23.50 3.23 12.95
CA PRO A 87 -24.52 3.73 13.87
C PRO A 87 -24.42 3.05 15.24
N ASP A 88 -24.62 3.82 16.29
CA ASP A 88 -24.66 3.34 17.69
C ASP A 88 -23.39 2.62 18.20
N CYS A 89 -22.23 2.88 17.57
CA CYS A 89 -20.94 2.25 17.92
C CYS A 89 -20.08 3.07 18.90
N GLY A 90 -20.67 4.09 19.54
CA GLY A 90 -19.98 4.90 20.54
C GLY A 90 -18.83 5.71 19.96
N ASP A 91 -17.62 5.47 20.47
CA ASP A 91 -16.37 6.15 20.08
C ASP A 91 -15.58 5.43 19.00
N ARG A 92 -16.16 4.46 18.31
CA ARG A 92 -15.50 3.66 17.27
C ARG A 92 -16.10 3.89 15.88
N VAL A 93 -15.30 3.65 14.86
CA VAL A 93 -15.66 3.75 13.44
C VAL A 93 -15.13 2.54 12.71
N ALA A 94 -15.82 2.10 11.65
CA ALA A 94 -15.29 1.06 10.77
C ALA A 94 -14.34 1.67 9.74
N ILE A 95 -13.25 0.97 9.50
CA ILE A 95 -12.40 1.15 8.33
C ILE A 95 -12.52 -0.09 7.46
N VAL A 96 -12.92 0.09 6.22
CA VAL A 96 -12.90 -0.96 5.20
C VAL A 96 -11.56 -0.87 4.47
N ILE A 97 -10.73 -1.88 4.62
CA ILE A 97 -9.42 -1.97 3.96
C ILE A 97 -9.52 -2.97 2.83
N GLY A 98 -9.54 -2.47 1.59
CA GLY A 98 -9.55 -3.25 0.36
C GLY A 98 -8.14 -3.44 -0.20
N VAL A 99 -7.83 -4.63 -0.68
CA VAL A 99 -6.59 -4.92 -1.40
C VAL A 99 -6.91 -5.62 -2.71
N GLY A 100 -6.28 -5.14 -3.79
CA GLY A 100 -6.25 -5.80 -5.08
C GLY A 100 -4.81 -6.15 -5.47
N LEU A 101 -4.58 -7.42 -5.88
CA LEU A 101 -3.28 -7.86 -6.44
C LEU A 101 -3.51 -8.58 -7.76
N ASN A 102 -2.61 -8.37 -8.71
CA ASN A 102 -2.48 -9.23 -9.87
C ASN A 102 -1.66 -10.46 -9.47
N LEU A 103 -2.32 -11.58 -9.20
CA LEU A 103 -1.67 -12.78 -8.66
C LEU A 103 -1.09 -13.66 -9.77
N ALA A 104 -1.95 -14.10 -10.69
CA ALA A 104 -1.60 -14.99 -11.79
C ALA A 104 -2.04 -14.43 -13.16
N VAL A 105 -2.19 -13.11 -13.27
CA VAL A 105 -2.64 -12.45 -14.51
C VAL A 105 -1.52 -12.49 -15.53
N ALA A 106 -1.79 -13.08 -16.70
CA ALA A 106 -0.84 -13.12 -17.80
C ALA A 106 -0.56 -11.69 -18.35
N GLN A 107 0.64 -11.48 -18.91
CA GLN A 107 1.09 -10.16 -19.37
C GLN A 107 0.10 -9.48 -20.33
N GLU A 108 -0.52 -10.26 -21.22
CA GLU A 108 -1.45 -9.77 -22.26
C GLU A 108 -2.81 -9.34 -21.71
N ARG A 109 -3.12 -9.74 -20.46
CA ARG A 109 -4.39 -9.42 -19.79
C ARG A 109 -4.24 -8.36 -18.70
N LEU A 110 -3.03 -7.87 -18.47
CA LEU A 110 -2.80 -6.77 -17.55
C LEU A 110 -3.44 -5.48 -18.09
N PRO A 111 -4.04 -4.64 -17.21
CA PRO A 111 -4.83 -3.49 -17.66
C PRO A 111 -4.02 -2.37 -18.30
N ILE A 112 -2.75 -2.25 -17.97
CA ILE A 112 -1.82 -1.24 -18.50
C ILE A 112 -0.40 -1.79 -18.57
N ASP A 113 0.43 -1.26 -19.45
CA ASP A 113 1.85 -1.66 -19.63
C ASP A 113 2.71 -1.48 -18.37
N LYS A 114 2.30 -0.56 -17.50
CA LYS A 114 2.96 -0.29 -16.20
C LYS A 114 2.47 -1.23 -15.07
N SER A 115 1.73 -2.29 -15.40
CA SER A 115 1.32 -3.32 -14.45
C SER A 115 2.18 -4.58 -14.57
N THR A 116 2.20 -5.37 -13.49
CA THR A 116 2.77 -6.70 -13.45
C THR A 116 1.88 -7.64 -12.63
N SER A 117 2.20 -8.92 -12.59
CA SER A 117 1.57 -9.90 -11.69
C SER A 117 2.63 -10.70 -10.94
N LEU A 118 2.25 -11.33 -9.83
CA LEU A 118 3.20 -12.04 -8.99
C LEU A 118 3.86 -13.19 -9.75
N GLN A 119 3.11 -13.92 -10.59
CA GLN A 119 3.68 -14.99 -11.44
C GLN A 119 4.72 -14.51 -12.46
N LEU A 120 4.76 -13.20 -12.80
CA LEU A 120 5.73 -12.64 -13.76
C LEU A 120 7.01 -12.15 -13.08
N VAL A 121 7.01 -12.04 -11.76
CA VAL A 121 8.12 -11.52 -10.96
C VAL A 121 8.61 -12.49 -9.88
N ALA A 122 8.07 -13.73 -9.90
CA ALA A 122 8.47 -14.77 -8.96
C ALA A 122 8.44 -16.15 -9.64
N ARG A 123 9.22 -17.08 -9.11
CA ARG A 123 9.37 -18.46 -9.59
C ARG A 123 9.02 -19.49 -8.53
N ASN A 124 8.73 -20.71 -8.98
CA ASN A 124 8.40 -21.85 -8.14
C ASN A 124 7.19 -21.58 -7.21
N LEU A 125 6.19 -20.88 -7.74
CA LEU A 125 4.97 -20.60 -7.01
C LEU A 125 4.05 -21.82 -7.00
N PRO A 126 3.27 -22.04 -5.92
CA PRO A 126 2.21 -23.02 -5.90
C PRO A 126 1.04 -22.57 -6.80
N ASP A 127 -0.01 -23.40 -6.88
CA ASP A 127 -1.28 -23.01 -7.51
C ASP A 127 -1.75 -21.65 -6.98
N ALA A 128 -2.33 -20.83 -7.88
CA ALA A 128 -2.73 -19.45 -7.57
C ALA A 128 -3.73 -19.38 -6.39
N MET A 129 -4.63 -20.38 -6.26
CA MET A 129 -5.60 -20.40 -5.17
C MET A 129 -4.94 -20.72 -3.83
N VAL A 130 -3.95 -21.61 -3.81
CA VAL A 130 -3.16 -21.96 -2.62
C VAL A 130 -2.34 -20.71 -2.18
N LEU A 131 -1.68 -20.05 -3.13
CA LEU A 131 -0.91 -18.85 -2.84
C LEU A 131 -1.80 -17.71 -2.33
N ARG A 132 -2.97 -17.52 -2.96
CA ARG A 132 -3.98 -16.54 -2.54
C ARG A 132 -4.37 -16.74 -1.07
N ASP A 133 -4.69 -17.96 -0.69
CA ASP A 133 -5.16 -18.26 0.67
C ASP A 133 -4.03 -18.06 1.70
N ALA A 134 -2.80 -18.43 1.36
CA ALA A 134 -1.63 -18.19 2.21
C ALA A 134 -1.37 -16.69 2.41
N ILE A 135 -1.42 -15.90 1.34
CA ILE A 135 -1.27 -14.43 1.43
C ILE A 135 -2.39 -13.84 2.29
N ALA A 136 -3.65 -14.27 2.08
CA ALA A 136 -4.79 -13.77 2.84
C ALA A 136 -4.63 -14.01 4.34
N VAL A 137 -4.27 -15.24 4.73
CA VAL A 137 -4.08 -15.60 6.15
C VAL A 137 -2.97 -14.77 6.77
N ARG A 138 -1.81 -14.67 6.12
CA ARG A 138 -0.68 -13.88 6.61
C ARG A 138 -1.04 -12.42 6.77
N TRP A 139 -1.69 -11.84 5.75
CA TRP A 139 -2.09 -10.44 5.77
C TRP A 139 -3.07 -10.12 6.90
N VAL A 140 -4.11 -10.94 7.05
CA VAL A 140 -5.11 -10.73 8.13
C VAL A 140 -4.47 -10.85 9.51
N GLN A 141 -3.59 -11.83 9.71
CA GLN A 141 -2.89 -12.02 10.98
C GLN A 141 -1.95 -10.85 11.30
N GLY A 142 -1.10 -10.46 10.34
CA GLY A 142 -0.16 -9.34 10.50
C GLY A 142 -0.89 -8.03 10.73
N LEU A 143 -1.88 -7.71 9.89
CA LEU A 143 -2.65 -6.47 9.99
C LEU A 143 -3.40 -6.37 11.33
N ARG A 144 -4.03 -7.45 11.81
CA ARG A 144 -4.70 -7.45 13.11
C ARG A 144 -3.73 -7.18 14.26
N SER A 145 -2.55 -7.78 14.24
CA SER A 145 -1.52 -7.52 15.25
C SER A 145 -1.06 -6.07 15.21
N ARG A 146 -0.76 -5.54 14.04
CA ARG A 146 -0.30 -4.15 13.87
C ARG A 146 -1.35 -3.12 14.26
N LEU A 147 -2.62 -3.38 13.95
CA LEU A 147 -3.70 -2.49 14.35
C LEU A 147 -3.96 -2.51 15.85
N ALA A 148 -3.78 -3.66 16.52
CA ALA A 148 -3.87 -3.74 17.98
C ALA A 148 -2.75 -2.91 18.64
N ASP A 149 -1.50 -3.05 18.17
CA ASP A 149 -0.38 -2.24 18.64
C ASP A 149 -0.62 -0.74 18.36
N PHE A 150 -1.19 -0.42 17.20
CA PHE A 150 -1.51 0.96 16.80
C PHE A 150 -2.63 1.59 17.66
N GLU A 151 -3.61 0.80 18.11
CA GLU A 151 -4.62 1.27 19.07
C GLU A 151 -4.02 1.54 20.45
N GLU A 152 -3.04 0.75 20.88
CA GLU A 152 -2.37 0.90 22.18
C GLU A 152 -1.52 2.18 22.24
N ASP A 153 -0.72 2.43 21.19
CA ASP A 153 0.16 3.61 21.12
C ASP A 153 0.33 4.07 19.65
N PRO A 154 -0.61 4.90 19.14
CA PRO A 154 -0.61 5.32 17.73
C PRO A 154 0.66 6.08 17.32
N HIS A 155 1.21 6.92 18.20
CA HIS A 155 2.40 7.71 17.87
C HIS A 155 3.67 6.85 17.80
N ARG A 156 3.85 5.92 18.73
CA ARG A 156 4.96 4.97 18.68
C ARG A 156 4.90 4.11 17.42
N GLU A 157 3.70 3.60 17.10
CA GLU A 157 3.52 2.75 15.93
C GLU A 157 3.62 3.52 14.61
N ALA A 158 3.24 4.79 14.57
CA ALA A 158 3.51 5.67 13.42
C ALA A 158 5.02 5.82 13.15
N VAL A 159 5.84 6.00 14.18
CA VAL A 159 7.31 6.02 14.04
C VAL A 159 7.83 4.69 13.50
N ARG A 160 7.39 3.56 14.08
CA ARG A 160 7.79 2.22 13.61
C ARG A 160 7.35 1.96 12.16
N ALA A 161 6.14 2.39 11.78
CA ALA A 161 5.64 2.26 10.42
C ALA A 161 6.49 3.08 9.44
N ARG A 162 6.87 4.31 9.79
CA ARG A 162 7.76 5.14 8.99
C ARG A 162 9.14 4.49 8.81
N GLU A 163 9.74 4.01 9.89
CA GLU A 163 11.03 3.32 9.86
C GLU A 163 10.99 2.07 8.98
N ALA A 164 9.94 1.26 9.10
CA ALA A 164 9.74 0.06 8.29
C ALA A 164 9.48 0.39 6.80
N MET A 165 8.68 1.42 6.51
CA MET A 165 8.30 1.78 5.14
C MET A 165 9.43 2.51 4.39
N THR A 166 10.24 3.31 5.05
CA THR A 166 11.26 4.13 4.39
C THR A 166 12.19 3.32 3.47
N PRO A 167 12.78 2.19 3.89
CA PRO A 167 13.67 1.40 3.03
C PRO A 167 12.96 0.69 1.87
N ILE A 168 11.66 0.46 1.96
CA ILE A 168 10.85 -0.21 0.94
C ILE A 168 9.97 0.74 0.13
N CYS A 169 10.09 2.04 0.37
CA CYS A 169 9.31 3.05 -0.35
C CYS A 169 9.94 3.33 -1.72
N TRP A 170 9.32 2.74 -2.77
CA TRP A 170 9.78 2.89 -4.15
C TRP A 170 9.77 4.33 -4.67
N THR A 171 8.93 5.19 -4.08
CA THR A 171 8.79 6.61 -4.48
C THR A 171 9.99 7.45 -4.05
N LEU A 172 10.61 7.15 -2.90
CA LEU A 172 11.71 7.95 -2.37
C LEU A 172 12.93 7.98 -3.28
N GLY A 173 13.54 9.15 -3.39
CA GLY A 173 14.69 9.41 -4.25
C GLY A 173 14.36 9.62 -5.73
N LYS A 174 13.10 9.44 -6.15
CA LYS A 174 12.69 9.53 -7.56
C LYS A 174 12.07 10.87 -7.91
N GLN A 175 12.22 11.25 -9.18
CA GLN A 175 11.46 12.34 -9.77
C GLN A 175 10.00 11.91 -9.89
N CYS A 176 9.10 12.75 -9.42
CA CYS A 176 7.68 12.46 -9.42
C CYS A 176 6.86 13.72 -9.75
N GLU A 177 5.61 13.48 -10.11
CA GLU A 177 4.59 14.49 -10.29
C GLU A 177 3.40 14.14 -9.39
N ALA A 178 3.04 15.04 -8.50
CA ALA A 178 1.86 14.92 -7.65
C ALA A 178 0.70 15.68 -8.30
N HIS A 179 -0.44 15.01 -8.46
CA HIS A 179 -1.68 15.57 -8.99
C HIS A 179 -2.66 15.75 -7.84
N PHE A 180 -3.05 16.98 -7.57
CA PHE A 180 -3.97 17.33 -6.49
C PHE A 180 -5.43 17.32 -6.98
N VAL A 181 -6.35 17.21 -6.02
CA VAL A 181 -7.80 17.16 -6.28
C VAL A 181 -8.32 18.47 -6.92
N ASP A 182 -7.66 19.59 -6.65
CA ASP A 182 -7.98 20.91 -7.23
C ASP A 182 -7.48 21.08 -8.68
N GLY A 183 -6.82 20.05 -9.25
CA GLY A 183 -6.28 20.05 -10.61
C GLY A 183 -4.88 20.65 -10.72
N THR A 184 -4.28 21.11 -9.62
CA THR A 184 -2.88 21.57 -9.61
C THR A 184 -1.91 20.39 -9.64
N THR A 185 -0.67 20.65 -10.08
CA THR A 185 0.38 19.65 -10.12
C THR A 185 1.65 20.19 -9.46
N LEU A 186 2.44 19.29 -8.86
CA LEU A 186 3.74 19.59 -8.29
C LEU A 186 4.76 18.58 -8.83
N GLN A 187 5.79 19.07 -9.51
CA GLN A 187 6.90 18.24 -9.98
C GLN A 187 8.13 18.42 -9.08
N GLY A 188 8.82 17.33 -8.76
CA GLY A 188 10.03 17.39 -7.94
C GLY A 188 10.52 15.99 -7.57
N ARG A 189 11.49 15.95 -6.68
CA ARG A 189 12.04 14.70 -6.15
C ARG A 189 11.43 14.36 -4.80
N ALA A 190 10.91 13.16 -4.65
CA ALA A 190 10.44 12.65 -3.35
C ALA A 190 11.64 12.44 -2.42
N VAL A 191 11.72 13.16 -1.31
CA VAL A 191 12.91 13.17 -0.45
C VAL A 191 12.69 12.56 0.94
N ALA A 192 11.46 12.58 1.45
CA ALA A 192 11.18 12.01 2.78
C ALA A 192 9.73 11.57 2.95
N LEU A 193 9.51 10.57 3.80
CA LEU A 193 8.25 10.29 4.47
C LEU A 193 8.25 11.00 5.82
N ASN A 194 7.18 11.73 6.10
CA ASN A 194 7.02 12.48 7.35
C ASN A 194 6.32 11.66 8.44
N ASP A 195 6.31 12.18 9.67
CA ASP A 195 5.70 11.50 10.83
C ASP A 195 4.19 11.25 10.66
N ASP A 196 3.49 12.09 9.88
CA ASP A 196 2.07 11.98 9.57
C ASP A 196 1.76 11.17 8.30
N ALA A 197 2.71 10.38 7.82
CA ALA A 197 2.62 9.62 6.57
C ALA A 197 2.60 10.44 5.27
N SER A 198 2.69 11.77 5.35
CA SER A 198 2.82 12.61 4.15
C SER A 198 4.17 12.44 3.46
N LEU A 199 4.22 12.76 2.17
CA LEU A 199 5.43 12.73 1.35
C LEU A 199 6.00 14.15 1.23
N THR A 200 7.31 14.32 1.42
CA THR A 200 7.99 15.57 1.09
C THR A 200 8.56 15.49 -0.31
N ILE A 201 8.22 16.47 -1.15
CA ILE A 201 8.72 16.64 -2.52
C ILE A 201 9.54 17.94 -2.55
N GLU A 202 10.79 17.83 -3.01
CA GLU A 202 11.68 18.94 -3.29
C GLU A 202 11.51 19.35 -4.76
N ASP A 203 11.08 20.57 -5.01
CA ASP A 203 10.90 21.09 -6.38
C ASP A 203 12.24 21.48 -7.03
N GLN A 204 12.18 22.01 -8.25
CA GLN A 204 13.37 22.42 -9.02
C GLN A 204 14.10 23.62 -8.41
N GLU A 205 13.41 24.42 -7.57
CA GLU A 205 13.97 25.59 -6.88
C GLU A 205 14.55 25.21 -5.51
N GLY A 206 14.45 23.93 -5.10
CA GLY A 206 14.90 23.42 -3.81
C GLY A 206 13.91 23.68 -2.68
N VAL A 207 12.66 24.06 -2.99
CA VAL A 207 11.62 24.26 -1.99
C VAL A 207 11.00 22.92 -1.62
N LEU A 208 10.82 22.70 -0.31
CA LEU A 208 10.21 21.49 0.21
C LEU A 208 8.71 21.65 0.36
N HIS A 209 7.96 20.80 -0.29
CA HIS A 209 6.50 20.74 -0.25
C HIS A 209 6.04 19.47 0.46
N ARG A 210 5.16 19.63 1.46
CA ARG A 210 4.52 18.52 2.14
C ARG A 210 3.23 18.13 1.45
N VAL A 211 3.12 16.86 1.01
CA VAL A 211 1.98 16.32 0.27
C VAL A 211 1.31 15.25 1.11
N SER A 212 0.09 15.53 1.58
CA SER A 212 -0.68 14.60 2.42
C SER A 212 -1.64 13.74 1.60
N THR A 213 -2.16 14.27 0.49
CA THR A 213 -3.12 13.58 -0.38
C THR A 213 -2.87 14.02 -1.82
N ALA A 214 -2.44 13.09 -2.66
CA ALA A 214 -2.29 13.30 -4.10
C ALA A 214 -2.16 11.95 -4.82
N ASP A 215 -2.46 11.91 -6.12
CA ASP A 215 -1.99 10.83 -6.99
C ASP A 215 -0.56 11.17 -7.43
N VAL A 216 0.40 10.30 -7.09
CA VAL A 216 1.82 10.55 -7.37
C VAL A 216 2.29 9.62 -8.49
N GLY A 217 2.53 10.19 -9.65
CA GLY A 217 3.21 9.55 -10.77
C GLY A 217 4.73 9.66 -10.63
N VAL A 218 5.48 8.56 -10.81
CA VAL A 218 6.94 8.64 -10.93
C VAL A 218 7.30 8.84 -12.39
N LEU A 219 8.11 9.88 -12.65
CA LEU A 219 8.55 10.24 -13.99
C LEU A 219 9.68 9.28 -14.42
N SER A 220 9.53 8.65 -15.60
CA SER A 220 10.60 7.90 -16.25
C SER A 220 11.66 8.89 -16.74
N LYS A 221 12.92 8.58 -16.53
CA LYS A 221 14.03 9.29 -17.17
C LYS A 221 14.01 9.03 -18.66
#